data_d97abfddd42b918c9adff6f31e7035c8
#
_entry.id   d97abfddd42b918c9adff6f31e7035c8
#
_cell.length_a   1.000
_cell.length_b   1.000
_cell.length_c   1.000
_cell.angle_alpha   90.00
_cell.angle_beta   90.00
_cell.angle_gamma   90.00
#
_symmetry.space_group_name_H-M   'P 1'
#
loop_
_entity.id
_entity.type
_entity.pdbx_description
1 polymer ?
#
loop_
_entity_poly.entity_id
_entity_poly.type
_entity_poly.pdbx_seq_one_letter_code
_entity_poly.pdbx_strand_id
1 'polypeptide(L)'
;VTRLPELVARRDLLEELDPEHPVWCVYNNTALMRHYVPSFDIAGADPYPVQEGSDIAGSSRWTRETVQGSGGNRAAWMVPQIFSWSHYNRKGGVPTREEIRNQTWQCIAEGATGIIYFKYGDLLNNSDTGRTSEDRWADVTNVAWEVRRAFPLLLSSDPAPAVSGTNDTLCARAFAKNGQIHLLVVNASRKR
;
A
#
# COMPACT_ATOMS: atom_id res chain seq x y z
N VAL A 1 4.60 17.85 14.08
CA VAL A 1 3.51 17.61 13.07
C VAL A 1 3.39 18.87 12.24
N THR A 2 3.59 18.78 10.93
CA THR A 2 3.44 19.91 10.00
C THR A 2 1.97 20.38 10.01
N ARG A 3 1.73 21.68 10.09
CA ARG A 3 0.37 22.22 10.13
C ARG A 3 -0.28 22.16 8.75
N LEU A 4 -1.60 21.91 8.68
CA LEU A 4 -2.32 21.83 7.42
C LEU A 4 -2.10 23.07 6.52
N PRO A 5 -2.14 24.33 6.98
CA PRO A 5 -1.88 25.47 6.12
C PRO A 5 -0.50 25.46 5.45
N GLU A 6 0.53 24.95 6.13
CA GLU A 6 1.88 24.82 5.57
C GLU A 6 1.94 23.73 4.49
N LEU A 7 1.18 22.64 4.66
CA LEU A 7 1.10 21.57 3.66
C LEU A 7 0.33 22.03 2.42
N VAL A 8 -0.77 22.76 2.60
CA VAL A 8 -1.53 23.36 1.50
C VAL A 8 -0.67 24.34 0.72
N ALA A 9 0.02 25.26 1.41
CA ALA A 9 0.90 26.22 0.74
C ALA A 9 2.03 25.54 -0.07
N ARG A 10 2.55 24.40 0.43
CA ARG A 10 3.56 23.62 -0.33
C ARG A 10 2.93 22.93 -1.55
N ARG A 11 1.73 22.39 -1.43
CA ARG A 11 1.01 21.82 -2.57
C ARG A 11 0.76 22.88 -3.64
N ASP A 12 0.26 24.04 -3.23
CA ASP A 12 -0.05 25.13 -4.15
C ASP A 12 1.22 25.63 -4.89
N LEU A 13 2.36 25.72 -4.17
CA LEU A 13 3.64 26.04 -4.79
C LEU A 13 4.09 24.97 -5.79
N LEU A 14 3.93 23.68 -5.45
CA LEU A 14 4.28 22.59 -6.37
C LEU A 14 3.39 22.60 -7.61
N GLU A 15 2.10 22.86 -7.47
CA GLU A 15 1.16 22.99 -8.58
C GLU A 15 1.48 24.20 -9.49
N GLU A 16 1.96 25.31 -8.92
CA GLU A 16 2.44 26.47 -9.69
C GLU A 16 3.71 26.15 -10.48
N LEU A 17 4.66 25.42 -9.87
CA LEU A 17 5.96 25.12 -10.49
C LEU A 17 5.90 23.93 -11.46
N ASP A 18 5.01 22.98 -11.24
CA ASP A 18 4.87 21.74 -12.00
C ASP A 18 3.39 21.30 -12.07
N PRO A 19 2.59 21.99 -12.89
CA PRO A 19 1.15 21.71 -12.99
C PRO A 19 0.81 20.38 -13.67
N GLU A 20 1.78 19.74 -14.33
CA GLU A 20 1.58 18.49 -15.06
C GLU A 20 1.66 17.24 -14.15
N HIS A 21 2.19 17.36 -12.94
CA HIS A 21 2.34 16.23 -12.03
C HIS A 21 1.52 16.38 -10.75
N PRO A 22 0.80 15.32 -10.34
CA PRO A 22 0.01 15.35 -9.11
C PRO A 22 0.91 15.31 -7.86
N VAL A 23 0.49 15.99 -6.81
CA VAL A 23 1.17 15.97 -5.51
C VAL A 23 0.71 14.74 -4.72
N TRP A 24 1.66 13.85 -4.42
CA TRP A 24 1.46 12.69 -3.56
C TRP A 24 2.00 12.95 -2.16
N CYS A 25 1.18 12.73 -1.14
CA CYS A 25 1.59 12.83 0.26
C CYS A 25 1.37 11.51 0.99
N VAL A 26 2.37 11.11 1.78
CA VAL A 26 2.33 9.90 2.63
C VAL A 26 2.13 10.30 4.08
N TYR A 27 1.15 9.70 4.74
CA TYR A 27 0.83 9.94 6.14
C TYR A 27 0.96 8.66 6.95
N ASN A 28 1.58 8.79 8.12
CA ASN A 28 1.70 7.71 9.11
C ASN A 28 0.56 7.69 10.13
N ASN A 29 -0.50 8.47 9.89
CA ASN A 29 -1.70 8.50 10.72
C ASN A 29 -2.94 8.65 9.83
N THR A 30 -3.52 7.53 9.49
CA THR A 30 -4.68 7.42 8.59
C THR A 30 -5.97 8.02 9.19
N ALA A 31 -6.09 8.07 10.51
CA ALA A 31 -7.24 8.68 11.18
C ALA A 31 -7.39 10.19 10.88
N LEU A 32 -6.29 10.86 10.52
CA LEU A 32 -6.28 12.28 10.16
C LEU A 32 -6.38 12.52 8.65
N MET A 33 -6.48 11.48 7.82
CA MET A 33 -6.45 11.59 6.35
C MET A 33 -7.46 12.62 5.84
N ARG A 34 -8.70 12.57 6.33
CA ARG A 34 -9.76 13.51 5.93
C ARG A 34 -9.40 14.98 6.18
N HIS A 35 -8.69 15.25 7.27
CA HIS A 35 -8.25 16.60 7.62
C HIS A 35 -7.23 17.14 6.62
N TYR A 36 -6.38 16.26 6.06
CA TYR A 36 -5.29 16.64 5.16
C TYR A 36 -5.65 16.61 3.67
N VAL A 37 -6.87 16.24 3.30
CA VAL A 37 -7.33 16.19 1.89
C VAL A 37 -6.96 17.42 1.05
N PRO A 38 -7.01 18.67 1.55
CA PRO A 38 -6.61 19.84 0.75
C PRO A 38 -5.13 19.90 0.37
N SER A 39 -4.26 19.08 0.97
CA SER A 39 -2.81 19.16 0.82
C SER A 39 -2.20 18.16 -0.18
N PHE A 40 -3.02 17.39 -0.89
CA PHE A 40 -2.56 16.40 -1.85
C PHE A 40 -3.59 16.10 -2.94
N ASP A 41 -3.13 15.57 -4.06
CA ASP A 41 -3.93 15.01 -5.14
C ASP A 41 -4.05 13.49 -5.01
N ILE A 42 -2.96 12.84 -4.60
CA ILE A 42 -2.88 11.41 -4.37
C ILE A 42 -2.64 11.17 -2.88
N ALA A 43 -3.53 10.41 -2.25
CA ALA A 43 -3.39 9.98 -0.86
C ALA A 43 -2.36 8.86 -0.73
N GLY A 44 -1.55 8.88 0.33
CA GLY A 44 -0.61 7.81 0.63
C GLY A 44 -0.58 7.48 2.11
N ALA A 45 -0.33 6.22 2.43
CA ALA A 45 0.03 5.79 3.77
C ALA A 45 1.05 4.64 3.70
N ASP A 46 1.81 4.49 4.78
CA ASP A 46 2.96 3.62 4.87
C ASP A 46 2.81 2.55 5.98
N PRO A 47 1.90 1.57 5.79
CA PRO A 47 1.70 0.48 6.74
C PRO A 47 2.93 -0.43 6.76
N TYR A 48 3.56 -0.55 7.93
CA TYR A 48 4.74 -1.40 8.14
C TYR A 48 4.46 -2.49 9.17
N PRO A 49 3.64 -3.51 8.82
CA PRO A 49 3.12 -4.47 9.78
C PRO A 49 4.05 -5.66 10.06
N VAL A 50 5.18 -5.78 9.36
CA VAL A 50 6.09 -6.92 9.55
C VAL A 50 7.09 -6.60 10.65
N GLN A 51 6.61 -6.70 11.90
CA GLN A 51 7.40 -6.60 13.11
C GLN A 51 6.91 -7.63 14.14
N GLU A 52 7.71 -7.89 15.18
CA GLU A 52 7.34 -8.84 16.22
C GLU A 52 6.03 -8.41 16.92
N GLY A 53 5.09 -9.35 17.02
CA GLY A 53 3.80 -9.13 17.67
C GLY A 53 2.77 -8.32 16.88
N SER A 54 3.10 -7.87 15.65
CA SER A 54 2.17 -7.12 14.83
C SER A 54 1.29 -8.00 13.95
N ASP A 55 0.12 -7.47 13.66
CA ASP A 55 -0.86 -8.07 12.75
C ASP A 55 -0.62 -7.59 11.31
N ILE A 56 -0.42 -8.53 10.40
CA ILE A 56 -0.20 -8.22 8.97
C ILE A 56 -1.43 -7.57 8.32
N ALA A 57 -2.61 -7.69 8.92
CA ALA A 57 -3.83 -7.00 8.50
C ALA A 57 -3.75 -5.47 8.60
N GLY A 58 -2.68 -4.94 9.18
CA GLY A 58 -2.40 -3.50 9.18
C GLY A 58 -2.41 -2.88 7.78
N SER A 59 -1.94 -3.61 6.76
CA SER A 59 -1.95 -3.12 5.36
C SER A 59 -3.38 -2.91 4.84
N SER A 60 -4.29 -3.85 5.10
CA SER A 60 -5.70 -3.73 4.75
C SER A 60 -6.36 -2.54 5.46
N ARG A 61 -6.27 -2.51 6.77
CA ARG A 61 -6.89 -1.46 7.59
C ARG A 61 -6.43 -0.05 7.16
N TRP A 62 -5.13 0.15 7.05
CA TRP A 62 -4.60 1.47 6.67
C TRP A 62 -4.97 1.87 5.25
N THR A 63 -5.03 0.92 4.31
CA THR A 63 -5.47 1.21 2.94
C THR A 63 -6.94 1.62 2.93
N ARG A 64 -7.81 0.89 3.59
CA ARG A 64 -9.25 1.20 3.71
C ARG A 64 -9.46 2.58 4.31
N GLU A 65 -8.78 2.89 5.42
CA GLU A 65 -8.84 4.20 6.06
C GLU A 65 -8.33 5.32 5.16
N THR A 66 -7.25 5.07 4.39
CA THR A 66 -6.72 6.04 3.41
C THR A 66 -7.71 6.32 2.30
N VAL A 67 -8.27 5.28 1.68
CA VAL A 67 -9.26 5.41 0.60
C VAL A 67 -10.51 6.13 1.09
N GLN A 68 -11.07 5.69 2.22
CA GLN A 68 -12.27 6.32 2.81
C GLN A 68 -12.00 7.75 3.28
N GLY A 69 -10.89 7.97 3.95
CA GLY A 69 -10.49 9.28 4.48
C GLY A 69 -10.23 10.31 3.38
N SER A 70 -9.75 9.87 2.21
CA SER A 70 -9.54 10.73 1.04
C SER A 70 -10.79 10.97 0.20
N GLY A 71 -11.95 10.46 0.63
CA GLY A 71 -13.25 10.66 -0.02
C GLY A 71 -13.67 9.58 -1.00
N GLY A 72 -12.90 8.50 -1.13
CA GLY A 72 -13.22 7.33 -1.97
C GLY A 72 -13.05 7.52 -3.49
N ASN A 73 -12.78 8.73 -3.94
CA ASN A 73 -12.66 9.10 -5.36
C ASN A 73 -11.27 9.62 -5.75
N ARG A 74 -10.33 9.69 -4.81
CA ARG A 74 -8.94 10.04 -5.07
C ARG A 74 -8.09 8.79 -5.27
N ALA A 75 -7.02 8.92 -6.05
CA ALA A 75 -6.00 7.87 -6.11
C ALA A 75 -5.37 7.66 -4.72
N ALA A 76 -5.12 6.41 -4.37
CA ALA A 76 -4.45 6.01 -3.14
C ALA A 76 -3.20 5.17 -3.49
N TRP A 77 -2.02 5.71 -3.21
CA TRP A 77 -0.74 5.02 -3.43
C TRP A 77 -0.17 4.59 -2.10
N MET A 78 -0.18 3.28 -1.86
CA MET A 78 0.24 2.69 -0.60
C MET A 78 1.73 2.32 -0.63
N VAL A 79 2.34 2.33 0.56
CA VAL A 79 3.78 2.10 0.71
C VAL A 79 4.04 0.85 1.57
N PRO A 80 3.92 -0.37 0.99
CA PRO A 80 4.22 -1.60 1.71
C PRO A 80 5.68 -1.72 2.11
N GLN A 81 5.90 -2.41 3.23
CA GLN A 81 7.20 -2.63 3.84
C GLN A 81 8.03 -3.66 3.09
N ILE A 82 9.30 -3.31 2.80
CA ILE A 82 10.32 -4.26 2.32
C ILE A 82 11.63 -4.16 3.15
N PHE A 83 11.66 -3.33 4.18
CA PHE A 83 12.80 -3.16 5.09
C PHE A 83 12.64 -4.01 6.36
N SER A 84 13.75 -4.19 7.10
CA SER A 84 13.74 -4.80 8.41
C SER A 84 13.63 -3.75 9.53
N TRP A 85 12.75 -3.97 10.50
CA TRP A 85 12.68 -3.13 11.69
C TRP A 85 13.96 -3.19 12.55
N SER A 86 14.75 -4.27 12.44
CA SER A 86 16.05 -4.37 13.14
C SER A 86 17.02 -3.28 12.71
N HIS A 87 16.95 -2.82 11.45
CA HIS A 87 17.76 -1.69 10.97
C HIS A 87 17.43 -0.35 11.67
N TYR A 88 16.30 -0.29 12.37
CA TYR A 88 15.83 0.87 13.13
C TYR A 88 15.78 0.61 14.64
N ASN A 89 16.57 -0.35 15.14
CA ASN A 89 16.63 -0.76 16.54
C ASN A 89 15.27 -1.20 17.13
N ARG A 90 14.43 -1.84 16.29
CA ARG A 90 13.15 -2.42 16.69
C ARG A 90 13.14 -3.92 16.41
N LYS A 91 12.35 -4.66 17.16
CA LYS A 91 12.18 -6.09 16.93
C LYS A 91 11.35 -6.35 15.68
N GLY A 92 11.84 -7.21 14.83
CA GLY A 92 11.20 -7.61 13.58
C GLY A 92 12.23 -7.96 12.53
N GLY A 93 11.89 -8.90 11.67
CA GLY A 93 12.75 -9.35 10.59
C GLY A 93 12.48 -8.64 9.27
N VAL A 94 13.17 -9.10 8.25
CA VAL A 94 12.90 -8.75 6.86
C VAL A 94 11.60 -9.42 6.43
N PRO A 95 10.70 -8.71 5.75
CA PRO A 95 9.53 -9.35 5.17
C PRO A 95 9.90 -10.48 4.21
N THR A 96 9.23 -11.61 4.36
CA THR A 96 9.33 -12.71 3.39
C THR A 96 8.62 -12.33 2.09
N ARG A 97 8.87 -13.08 1.01
CA ARG A 97 8.15 -12.91 -0.25
C ARG A 97 6.63 -13.00 -0.05
N GLU A 98 6.18 -13.96 0.76
CA GLU A 98 4.77 -14.17 1.06
C GLU A 98 4.18 -12.98 1.81
N GLU A 99 4.93 -12.37 2.73
CA GLU A 99 4.50 -11.18 3.46
C GLU A 99 4.47 -9.95 2.55
N ILE A 100 5.46 -9.75 1.67
CA ILE A 100 5.45 -8.68 0.65
C ILE A 100 4.24 -8.86 -0.27
N ARG A 101 4.01 -10.07 -0.76
CA ARG A 101 2.87 -10.42 -1.60
C ARG A 101 1.55 -10.16 -0.88
N ASN A 102 1.44 -10.60 0.36
CA ASN A 102 0.24 -10.44 1.16
C ASN A 102 -0.12 -8.97 1.38
N GLN A 103 0.84 -8.13 1.83
CA GLN A 103 0.66 -6.70 1.98
C GLN A 103 0.21 -6.02 0.68
N THR A 104 0.86 -6.36 -0.44
CA THR A 104 0.55 -5.80 -1.76
C THR A 104 -0.89 -6.09 -2.16
N TRP A 105 -1.31 -7.35 -2.06
CA TRP A 105 -2.66 -7.75 -2.45
C TRP A 105 -3.74 -7.27 -1.48
N GLN A 106 -3.43 -7.10 -0.19
CA GLN A 106 -4.31 -6.40 0.76
C GLN A 106 -4.58 -4.96 0.29
N CYS A 107 -3.52 -4.20 -0.04
CA CYS A 107 -3.67 -2.84 -0.52
C CYS A 107 -4.55 -2.78 -1.79
N ILE A 108 -4.33 -3.67 -2.75
CA ILE A 108 -5.13 -3.72 -3.99
C ILE A 108 -6.59 -4.08 -3.70
N ALA A 109 -6.83 -5.05 -2.83
CA ALA A 109 -8.19 -5.47 -2.45
C ALA A 109 -8.97 -4.33 -1.78
N GLU A 110 -8.30 -3.50 -0.98
CA GLU A 110 -8.91 -2.36 -0.28
C GLU A 110 -8.97 -1.07 -1.12
N GLY A 111 -8.54 -1.10 -2.38
CA GLY A 111 -8.75 0.00 -3.31
C GLY A 111 -7.53 0.87 -3.60
N ALA A 112 -6.33 0.45 -3.23
CA ALA A 112 -5.12 1.13 -3.68
C ALA A 112 -5.03 1.13 -5.21
N THR A 113 -4.61 2.26 -5.77
CA THR A 113 -4.41 2.49 -7.20
C THR A 113 -2.92 2.58 -7.57
N GLY A 114 -2.03 2.58 -6.57
CA GLY A 114 -0.59 2.54 -6.75
C GLY A 114 0.11 1.88 -5.58
N ILE A 115 1.26 1.27 -5.86
CA ILE A 115 2.12 0.61 -4.88
C ILE A 115 3.55 1.12 -5.05
N ILE A 116 4.15 1.60 -3.96
CA ILE A 116 5.54 2.04 -3.90
C ILE A 116 6.18 1.35 -2.70
N TYR A 117 7.15 0.49 -2.93
CA TYR A 117 7.80 -0.25 -1.84
C TYR A 117 8.83 0.60 -1.10
N PHE A 118 8.79 0.59 0.22
CA PHE A 118 9.78 1.25 1.08
C PHE A 118 10.59 0.18 1.84
N LYS A 119 11.94 0.14 1.76
CA LYS A 119 12.70 0.98 0.81
C LYS A 119 13.84 0.15 0.18
N TYR A 120 14.19 0.50 -1.05
CA TYR A 120 15.26 -0.15 -1.81
C TYR A 120 16.61 -0.16 -1.08
N GLY A 121 17.02 0.97 -0.47
CA GLY A 121 18.32 1.04 0.22
C GLY A 121 18.50 0.03 1.36
N ASP A 122 17.42 -0.39 2.02
CA ASP A 122 17.50 -1.41 3.08
C ASP A 122 17.68 -2.83 2.53
N LEU A 123 17.43 -3.07 1.25
CA LEU A 123 17.73 -4.35 0.62
C LEU A 123 19.25 -4.59 0.53
N LEU A 124 20.05 -3.52 0.55
CA LEU A 124 21.51 -3.59 0.52
C LEU A 124 22.12 -3.92 1.88
N ASN A 125 21.35 -3.79 2.96
CA ASN A 125 21.77 -4.15 4.31
C ASN A 125 21.35 -5.59 4.64
N ASN A 126 22.30 -6.52 4.63
CA ASN A 126 22.08 -7.96 4.83
C ASN A 126 22.50 -8.44 6.23
N SER A 127 22.79 -7.52 7.16
CA SER A 127 23.40 -7.85 8.45
C SER A 127 22.57 -8.78 9.36
N ASP A 128 21.25 -8.83 9.15
CA ASP A 128 20.33 -9.56 10.01
C ASP A 128 19.49 -10.62 9.27
N THR A 129 19.73 -10.83 7.98
CA THR A 129 18.77 -11.60 7.15
C THR A 129 19.26 -12.99 6.77
N GLY A 130 20.55 -13.22 6.72
CA GLY A 130 21.12 -14.43 6.13
C GLY A 130 20.82 -14.59 4.62
N ARG A 131 20.28 -13.54 3.97
CA ARG A 131 19.89 -13.51 2.56
C ARG A 131 20.65 -12.42 1.82
N THR A 132 20.90 -12.62 0.53
CA THR A 132 21.57 -11.62 -0.30
C THR A 132 20.61 -10.48 -0.70
N SER A 133 21.16 -9.35 -1.13
CA SER A 133 20.40 -8.25 -1.70
C SER A 133 19.64 -8.68 -2.96
N GLU A 134 20.27 -9.53 -3.77
CA GLU A 134 19.72 -10.09 -4.99
C GLU A 134 18.49 -10.98 -4.70
N ASP A 135 18.56 -11.84 -3.68
CA ASP A 135 17.42 -12.66 -3.26
C ASP A 135 16.24 -11.81 -2.80
N ARG A 136 16.54 -10.78 -1.99
CA ARG A 136 15.53 -9.87 -1.47
C ARG A 136 14.90 -9.03 -2.60
N TRP A 137 15.71 -8.56 -3.54
CA TRP A 137 15.23 -7.86 -4.72
C TRP A 137 14.39 -8.75 -5.63
N ALA A 138 14.79 -10.03 -5.79
CA ALA A 138 14.01 -11.01 -6.54
C ALA A 138 12.62 -11.24 -5.94
N ASP A 139 12.48 -11.25 -4.61
CA ASP A 139 11.17 -11.35 -3.96
C ASP A 139 10.27 -10.17 -4.32
N VAL A 140 10.78 -8.94 -4.23
CA VAL A 140 10.03 -7.72 -4.56
C VAL A 140 9.62 -7.71 -6.04
N THR A 141 10.57 -7.98 -6.93
CA THR A 141 10.32 -7.97 -8.38
C THR A 141 9.35 -9.07 -8.80
N ASN A 142 9.41 -10.27 -8.20
CA ASN A 142 8.46 -11.34 -8.45
C ASN A 142 7.02 -10.94 -8.09
N VAL A 143 6.83 -10.26 -6.96
CA VAL A 143 5.51 -9.74 -6.56
C VAL A 143 5.06 -8.62 -7.51
N ALA A 144 5.95 -7.70 -7.87
CA ALA A 144 5.63 -6.63 -8.82
C ALA A 144 5.23 -7.19 -10.21
N TRP A 145 5.91 -8.24 -10.69
CA TRP A 145 5.55 -8.92 -11.93
C TRP A 145 4.20 -9.66 -11.83
N GLU A 146 3.86 -10.23 -10.66
CA GLU A 146 2.54 -10.82 -10.43
C GLU A 146 1.44 -9.76 -10.58
N VAL A 147 1.60 -8.60 -9.94
CA VAL A 147 0.67 -7.47 -10.07
C VAL A 147 0.59 -6.98 -11.52
N ARG A 148 1.74 -6.82 -12.20
CA ARG A 148 1.77 -6.40 -13.60
C ARG A 148 1.01 -7.35 -14.52
N ARG A 149 1.10 -8.66 -14.32
CA ARG A 149 0.31 -9.63 -15.10
C ARG A 149 -1.19 -9.49 -14.87
N ALA A 150 -1.61 -9.02 -13.70
CA ALA A 150 -3.00 -8.76 -13.37
C ALA A 150 -3.52 -7.40 -13.90
N PHE A 151 -2.66 -6.50 -14.40
CA PHE A 151 -3.05 -5.16 -14.88
C PHE A 151 -4.24 -5.16 -15.84
N PRO A 152 -4.34 -6.05 -16.85
CA PRO A 152 -5.49 -6.05 -17.74
C PRO A 152 -6.82 -6.22 -17.02
N LEU A 153 -6.83 -6.87 -15.85
CA LEU A 153 -7.99 -7.03 -14.99
C LEU A 153 -8.16 -5.85 -14.03
N LEU A 154 -7.07 -5.48 -13.34
CA LEU A 154 -7.08 -4.41 -12.32
C LEU A 154 -7.44 -3.04 -12.90
N LEU A 155 -7.11 -2.80 -14.16
CA LEU A 155 -7.39 -1.55 -14.89
C LEU A 155 -8.69 -1.62 -15.73
N SER A 156 -9.48 -2.69 -15.57
CA SER A 156 -10.77 -2.78 -16.25
C SER A 156 -11.75 -1.73 -15.71
N SER A 157 -12.44 -1.07 -16.61
CA SER A 157 -13.53 -0.14 -16.31
C SER A 157 -14.92 -0.82 -16.30
N ASP A 158 -14.98 -2.14 -16.55
CA ASP A 158 -16.23 -2.87 -16.51
C ASP A 158 -16.81 -2.83 -15.08
N PRO A 159 -18.12 -2.56 -14.92
CA PRO A 159 -18.73 -2.49 -13.60
C PRO A 159 -18.67 -3.85 -12.90
N ALA A 160 -18.10 -3.87 -11.69
CA ALA A 160 -18.01 -5.06 -10.86
C ALA A 160 -18.97 -4.97 -9.66
N PRO A 161 -19.53 -6.10 -9.20
CA PRO A 161 -20.40 -6.11 -8.03
C PRO A 161 -19.62 -5.73 -6.76
N ALA A 162 -20.29 -5.14 -5.79
CA ALA A 162 -19.74 -4.96 -4.46
C ALA A 162 -19.55 -6.32 -3.77
N VAL A 163 -18.46 -6.44 -3.01
CA VAL A 163 -18.20 -7.63 -2.18
C VAL A 163 -18.58 -7.31 -0.74
N SER A 164 -19.31 -8.21 -0.10
CA SER A 164 -19.69 -8.14 1.32
C SER A 164 -19.08 -9.29 2.12
N GLY A 165 -19.10 -9.19 3.45
CA GLY A 165 -18.58 -10.23 4.34
C GLY A 165 -17.06 -10.17 4.56
N THR A 166 -16.42 -9.07 4.15
CA THR A 166 -15.01 -8.80 4.47
C THR A 166 -14.85 -8.29 5.89
N ASN A 167 -13.69 -8.52 6.46
CA ASN A 167 -13.29 -8.01 7.77
C ASN A 167 -11.77 -7.74 7.78
N ASP A 168 -11.19 -7.38 8.92
CA ASP A 168 -9.77 -7.05 8.99
C ASP A 168 -8.83 -8.22 8.63
N THR A 169 -9.29 -9.46 8.74
CA THR A 169 -8.49 -10.64 8.40
C THR A 169 -8.82 -11.24 7.03
N LEU A 170 -9.88 -10.78 6.39
CA LEU A 170 -10.31 -11.24 5.07
C LEU A 170 -10.67 -10.05 4.19
N CYS A 171 -9.78 -9.69 3.27
CA CYS A 171 -10.00 -8.65 2.28
C CYS A 171 -10.48 -9.29 0.98
N ALA A 172 -11.47 -8.68 0.33
CA ALA A 172 -11.88 -9.14 -0.98
C ALA A 172 -12.39 -8.00 -1.87
N ARG A 173 -12.14 -8.12 -3.16
CA ARG A 173 -12.61 -7.19 -4.19
C ARG A 173 -12.97 -7.94 -5.45
N ALA A 174 -14.11 -7.58 -6.05
CA ALA A 174 -14.48 -8.07 -7.37
C ALA A 174 -13.96 -7.13 -8.46
N PHE A 175 -13.57 -7.70 -9.56
CA PHE A 175 -13.25 -7.03 -10.82
C PHE A 175 -14.06 -7.68 -11.92
N ALA A 176 -14.50 -6.89 -12.89
CA ALA A 176 -15.18 -7.42 -14.07
C ALA A 176 -14.33 -7.16 -15.31
N LYS A 177 -14.34 -8.11 -16.25
CA LYS A 177 -13.71 -7.94 -17.55
C LYS A 177 -14.33 -8.87 -18.58
N ASN A 178 -14.71 -8.32 -19.72
CA ASN A 178 -15.27 -9.09 -20.83
C ASN A 178 -16.46 -9.99 -20.41
N GLY A 179 -17.35 -9.48 -19.56
CA GLY A 179 -18.50 -10.23 -19.04
C GLY A 179 -18.19 -11.28 -17.97
N GLN A 180 -16.94 -11.40 -17.55
CA GLN A 180 -16.53 -12.29 -16.46
C GLN A 180 -16.29 -11.51 -15.18
N ILE A 181 -16.67 -12.11 -14.05
CA ILE A 181 -16.37 -11.59 -12.71
C ILE A 181 -15.19 -12.36 -12.12
N HIS A 182 -14.20 -11.63 -11.66
CA HIS A 182 -13.02 -12.15 -10.99
C HIS A 182 -13.01 -11.67 -9.54
N LEU A 183 -12.82 -12.58 -8.60
CA LEU A 183 -12.78 -12.27 -7.17
C LEU A 183 -11.34 -12.39 -6.66
N LEU A 184 -10.79 -11.26 -6.22
CA LEU A 184 -9.57 -11.23 -5.42
C LEU A 184 -9.96 -11.47 -3.96
N VAL A 185 -9.35 -12.47 -3.33
CA VAL A 185 -9.51 -12.77 -1.89
C VAL A 185 -8.14 -12.87 -1.25
N VAL A 186 -7.92 -12.15 -0.17
CA VAL A 186 -6.67 -12.13 0.58
C VAL A 186 -6.94 -12.48 2.03
N ASN A 187 -6.34 -13.56 2.51
CA ASN A 187 -6.30 -13.85 3.94
C ASN A 187 -5.18 -13.00 4.59
N ALA A 188 -5.56 -12.02 5.35
CA ALA A 188 -4.67 -11.11 6.08
C ALA A 188 -4.33 -11.61 7.49
N SER A 189 -4.65 -12.87 7.81
CA SER A 189 -4.32 -13.49 9.10
C SER A 189 -2.99 -14.26 9.00
N ARG A 190 -2.16 -14.20 10.05
CA ARG A 190 -1.03 -15.12 10.23
C ARG A 190 -1.46 -16.50 10.71
N LYS A 191 -2.71 -16.66 11.14
CA LYS A 191 -3.29 -17.96 11.55
C LYS A 191 -3.83 -18.67 10.31
N ARG A 192 -3.53 -19.95 10.21
CA ARG A 192 -4.10 -20.85 9.19
C ARG A 192 -5.45 -21.37 9.65
#